data_8896253429007304fe165587d4479f4c
#
_entry.id   8896253429007304fe165587d4479f4c
#
_cell.length_a   1.000
_cell.length_b   1.000
_cell.length_c   1.000
_cell.angle_alpha   90.00
_cell.angle_beta   90.00
_cell.angle_gamma   90.00
#
_symmetry.space_group_name_H-M   'P 1'
#
loop_
_entity.id
_entity.type
_entity.pdbx_description
1 polymer ?
#
loop_
_entity_poly.entity_id
_entity_poly.type
_entity_poly.pdbx_seq_one_letter_code
_entity_poly.pdbx_strand_id
1 'polypeptide(L)'
;EQTAQAYGYQCLAELAQALVTAPNLEQAVQAATQERMYAEHGELATEEEIQRTADEAIFNPSLKRLLATEISAMEKAAPGRLDIDIFEKMAEQEILSLRVKDIDPKKFRTAAGLRAKEARRLQKQGDIKGAIRAKRQELYQTCLAIEAKKAVEAWKKDVKFFNKLVGKNQIEGLSTDYLVTIQRLLENMGISTSRQLGEGHQLSLREFLESLFNQEKTVPPIDPSLEQRLINHRMIFANNKKPFEEMSRSLQKEAAQAVRDLYRAGRKEQQILNGEQAQELSKVVGELSGAIVQNAQSRGREGVRHMEETGPWGRFKEQ
;
A
#
# COMPACT_ATOMS: atom_id res chain seq x y z
N GLU A 1 43.11 49.34 -8.66
CA GLU A 1 41.92 49.32 -9.54
C GLU A 1 41.95 48.14 -10.52
N GLN A 2 43.08 47.91 -11.21
CA GLN A 2 43.23 46.80 -12.20
C GLN A 2 42.95 45.42 -11.57
N THR A 3 43.35 45.21 -10.31
CA THR A 3 43.11 43.95 -9.59
C THR A 3 41.62 43.75 -9.29
N ALA A 4 40.92 44.81 -8.89
CA ALA A 4 39.48 44.72 -8.61
C ALA A 4 38.66 44.43 -9.88
N GLN A 5 39.06 45.07 -10.99
CA GLN A 5 38.43 44.83 -12.30
C GLN A 5 38.67 43.39 -12.84
N ALA A 6 39.85 42.80 -12.56
CA ALA A 6 40.16 41.43 -12.92
C ALA A 6 39.25 40.39 -12.19
N TYR A 7 38.72 40.75 -11.02
CA TYR A 7 37.78 39.94 -10.25
C TYR A 7 36.33 40.39 -10.42
N GLY A 8 36.03 41.30 -11.35
CA GLY A 8 34.66 41.71 -11.69
C GLY A 8 34.06 42.78 -10.74
N TYR A 9 34.89 43.44 -9.92
CA TYR A 9 34.47 44.53 -9.02
C TYR A 9 34.78 45.89 -9.63
N GLN A 10 33.92 46.90 -9.37
CA GLN A 10 34.08 48.21 -9.96
C GLN A 10 35.19 49.04 -9.31
N CYS A 11 35.47 48.82 -8.03
CA CYS A 11 36.52 49.51 -7.30
C CYS A 11 37.17 48.65 -6.20
N LEU A 12 38.34 49.10 -5.68
CA LEU A 12 39.10 48.43 -4.65
C LEU A 12 38.31 48.34 -3.29
N ALA A 13 37.48 49.34 -3.01
CA ALA A 13 36.66 49.35 -1.83
C ALA A 13 35.58 48.24 -1.85
N GLU A 14 34.96 48.02 -2.99
CA GLU A 14 33.98 46.97 -3.21
C GLU A 14 34.61 45.58 -3.08
N LEU A 15 35.78 45.36 -3.67
CA LEU A 15 36.54 44.12 -3.49
C LEU A 15 36.93 43.87 -2.04
N ALA A 16 37.40 44.94 -1.32
CA ALA A 16 37.75 44.81 0.08
C ALA A 16 36.55 44.47 0.96
N GLN A 17 35.40 45.10 0.70
CA GLN A 17 34.16 44.80 1.41
C GLN A 17 33.67 43.37 1.13
N ALA A 18 33.76 42.92 -0.09
CA ALA A 18 33.43 41.55 -0.47
C ALA A 18 34.34 40.49 0.22
N LEU A 19 35.64 40.80 0.32
CA LEU A 19 36.59 39.94 1.05
C LEU A 19 36.35 39.90 2.58
N VAL A 20 35.94 41.00 3.16
CA VAL A 20 35.61 41.07 4.62
C VAL A 20 34.33 40.36 4.91
N THR A 21 33.34 40.40 4.02
CA THR A 21 32.04 39.73 4.19
C THR A 21 32.03 38.30 3.60
N ALA A 22 33.08 37.87 2.93
CA ALA A 22 33.19 36.55 2.40
C ALA A 22 33.14 35.47 3.55
N PRO A 23 32.33 34.45 3.42
CA PRO A 23 32.34 33.35 4.40
C PRO A 23 33.72 32.69 4.42
N ASN A 24 34.12 32.17 5.55
CA ASN A 24 35.38 31.42 5.69
C ASN A 24 35.38 30.29 4.61
N LEU A 25 36.55 30.02 4.04
CA LEU A 25 36.74 29.02 2.98
C LEU A 25 36.06 27.69 3.32
N GLU A 26 36.16 27.27 4.55
CA GLU A 26 35.57 26.02 5.05
C GLU A 26 34.03 26.08 5.03
N GLN A 27 33.43 27.19 5.39
CA GLN A 27 31.98 27.41 5.32
C GLN A 27 31.50 27.51 3.87
N ALA A 28 32.27 28.18 2.98
CA ALA A 28 31.96 28.28 1.55
C ALA A 28 32.01 26.91 0.88
N VAL A 29 33.00 26.08 1.22
CA VAL A 29 33.15 24.72 0.69
C VAL A 29 32.02 23.84 1.20
N GLN A 30 31.65 23.94 2.48
CA GLN A 30 30.51 23.19 3.02
C GLN A 30 29.19 23.58 2.37
N ALA A 31 28.92 24.88 2.19
CA ALA A 31 27.72 25.37 1.54
C ALA A 31 27.65 24.92 0.07
N ALA A 32 28.74 25.08 -0.69
CA ALA A 32 28.81 24.65 -2.08
C ALA A 32 28.70 23.11 -2.22
N THR A 33 29.26 22.36 -1.27
CA THR A 33 29.13 20.89 -1.24
C THR A 33 27.70 20.47 -0.95
N GLN A 34 27.04 21.12 0.02
CA GLN A 34 25.62 20.89 0.31
C GLN A 34 24.72 21.22 -0.86
N GLU A 35 24.95 22.37 -1.49
CA GLU A 35 24.16 22.81 -2.65
C GLU A 35 24.32 21.86 -3.83
N ARG A 36 25.54 21.40 -4.10
CA ARG A 36 25.82 20.44 -5.14
C ARG A 36 25.22 19.05 -4.85
N MET A 37 25.32 18.58 -3.62
CA MET A 37 24.67 17.35 -3.19
C MET A 37 23.15 17.45 -3.31
N TYR A 38 22.57 18.61 -2.95
CA TYR A 38 21.15 18.88 -3.11
C TYR A 38 20.73 18.88 -4.59
N ALA A 39 21.53 19.48 -5.47
CA ALA A 39 21.26 19.54 -6.91
C ALA A 39 21.40 18.17 -7.61
N GLU A 40 22.37 17.35 -7.19
CA GLU A 40 22.64 16.04 -7.80
C GLU A 40 21.76 14.91 -7.23
N HIS A 41 21.38 14.97 -5.96
CA HIS A 41 20.72 13.88 -5.26
C HIS A 41 19.34 14.24 -4.67
N GLY A 42 18.88 15.46 -4.84
CA GLY A 42 17.64 15.95 -4.23
C GLY A 42 17.79 16.13 -2.72
N GLU A 43 16.67 16.23 -2.03
CA GLU A 43 16.62 16.33 -0.58
C GLU A 43 17.15 15.04 0.05
N LEU A 44 18.48 15.00 0.27
CA LEU A 44 19.11 13.89 0.98
C LEU A 44 18.56 13.85 2.38
N ALA A 45 17.75 12.84 2.61
CA ALA A 45 17.27 12.32 3.87
C ALA A 45 17.12 13.38 4.99
N THR A 46 15.91 13.81 5.21
CA THR A 46 15.55 14.56 6.40
C THR A 46 16.04 13.80 7.65
N GLU A 47 16.29 14.50 8.75
CA GLU A 47 16.67 13.85 10.02
C GLU A 47 15.70 12.74 10.41
N GLU A 48 14.44 12.88 10.04
CA GLU A 48 13.40 11.84 10.20
C GLU A 48 13.65 10.61 9.34
N GLU A 49 14.17 10.79 8.12
CA GLU A 49 14.51 9.65 7.23
C GLU A 49 15.79 8.94 7.66
N ILE A 50 16.79 9.70 8.12
CA ILE A 50 18.01 9.14 8.72
C ILE A 50 17.65 8.34 9.96
N GLN A 51 16.83 8.91 10.85
CA GLN A 51 16.37 8.23 12.06
C GLN A 51 15.54 6.99 11.71
N ARG A 52 14.66 7.09 10.72
CA ARG A 52 13.88 5.94 10.23
C ARG A 52 14.78 4.82 9.71
N THR A 53 15.77 5.16 8.89
CA THR A 53 16.70 4.18 8.29
C THR A 53 17.59 3.54 9.37
N ALA A 54 18.09 4.34 10.32
CA ALA A 54 18.83 3.83 11.46
C ALA A 54 17.98 2.91 12.34
N ASP A 55 16.74 3.31 12.63
CA ASP A 55 15.78 2.48 13.36
C ASP A 55 15.47 1.17 12.62
N GLU A 56 15.35 1.22 11.29
CA GLU A 56 15.12 0.04 10.46
C GLU A 56 16.32 -0.91 10.46
N ALA A 57 17.51 -0.37 10.45
CA ALA A 57 18.74 -1.15 10.53
C ALA A 57 18.90 -1.82 11.91
N ILE A 58 18.48 -1.17 12.98
CA ILE A 58 18.58 -1.69 14.35
C ILE A 58 17.43 -2.65 14.66
N PHE A 59 16.17 -2.24 14.45
CA PHE A 59 14.98 -3.03 14.78
C PHE A 59 14.60 -4.00 13.63
N ASN A 60 15.42 -5.01 13.43
CA ASN A 60 15.25 -6.04 12.42
C ASN A 60 15.18 -7.45 13.05
N PRO A 61 14.87 -8.50 12.27
CA PRO A 61 14.83 -9.86 12.79
C PRO A 61 16.15 -10.35 13.43
N SER A 62 17.31 -9.79 13.03
CA SER A 62 18.59 -10.15 13.59
C SER A 62 18.75 -9.67 15.04
N LEU A 63 18.18 -8.49 15.38
CA LEU A 63 18.18 -7.99 16.75
C LEU A 63 17.45 -8.97 17.69
N LYS A 64 16.30 -9.52 17.25
CA LYS A 64 15.56 -10.50 18.06
C LYS A 64 16.42 -11.73 18.39
N ARG A 65 17.14 -12.23 17.39
CA ARG A 65 18.04 -13.40 17.56
C ARG A 65 19.20 -13.07 18.50
N LEU A 66 19.77 -11.87 18.36
CA LEU A 66 20.85 -11.41 19.24
C LEU A 66 20.37 -11.33 20.70
N LEU A 67 19.22 -10.68 20.96
CA LEU A 67 18.64 -10.58 22.28
C LEU A 67 18.34 -11.95 22.89
N ALA A 68 17.79 -12.87 22.11
CA ALA A 68 17.54 -14.23 22.55
C ALA A 68 18.83 -14.98 22.92
N THR A 69 19.90 -14.78 22.15
CA THR A 69 21.22 -15.36 22.45
C THR A 69 21.80 -14.77 23.73
N GLU A 70 21.71 -13.44 23.93
CA GLU A 70 22.14 -12.78 25.16
C GLU A 70 21.38 -13.31 26.39
N ILE A 71 20.03 -13.40 26.29
CA ILE A 71 19.18 -13.93 27.35
C ILE A 71 19.57 -15.38 27.66
N SER A 72 19.71 -16.23 26.63
CA SER A 72 20.11 -17.63 26.81
C SER A 72 21.50 -17.77 27.43
N ALA A 73 22.44 -16.89 27.11
CA ALA A 73 23.76 -16.85 27.73
C ALA A 73 23.69 -16.49 29.22
N MET A 74 22.84 -15.50 29.58
CA MET A 74 22.58 -15.11 30.96
C MET A 74 21.84 -16.22 31.74
N GLU A 75 20.97 -16.97 31.08
CA GLU A 75 20.17 -18.05 31.67
C GLU A 75 20.92 -19.39 31.76
N LYS A 76 22.06 -19.55 31.11
CA LYS A 76 22.95 -20.72 31.33
C LYS A 76 23.35 -20.87 32.79
N ALA A 77 23.21 -19.81 33.55
CA ALA A 77 23.32 -19.83 35.02
C ALA A 77 21.99 -20.19 35.73
N ALA A 78 20.84 -20.34 34.99
CA ALA A 78 19.55 -20.72 35.52
C ALA A 78 18.71 -21.43 34.41
N PRO A 79 18.22 -22.66 34.60
CA PRO A 79 17.57 -23.42 33.52
C PRO A 79 16.23 -22.85 33.10
N GLY A 80 16.13 -22.42 31.86
CA GLY A 80 14.89 -22.01 31.21
C GLY A 80 15.15 -21.74 29.73
N ARG A 81 14.61 -22.57 28.85
CA ARG A 81 14.74 -22.37 27.40
C ARG A 81 13.83 -21.22 26.96
N LEU A 82 14.42 -20.16 26.43
CA LEU A 82 13.67 -19.05 25.84
C LEU A 82 13.13 -19.46 24.47
N ASP A 83 11.81 -19.40 24.33
CA ASP A 83 11.14 -19.59 23.04
C ASP A 83 10.76 -18.22 22.47
N ILE A 84 11.46 -17.80 21.42
CA ILE A 84 11.24 -16.50 20.73
C ILE A 84 9.85 -16.48 20.11
N ASP A 85 9.37 -17.61 19.59
CA ASP A 85 8.09 -17.69 18.88
C ASP A 85 6.92 -17.32 19.78
N ILE A 86 7.03 -17.58 21.09
CA ILE A 86 6.01 -17.15 22.06
C ILE A 86 5.92 -15.62 22.10
N PHE A 87 7.05 -14.93 22.17
CA PHE A 87 7.08 -13.46 22.18
C PHE A 87 6.56 -12.86 20.88
N GLU A 88 6.89 -13.48 19.75
CA GLU A 88 6.40 -13.05 18.44
C GLU A 88 4.88 -13.20 18.34
N LYS A 89 4.33 -14.36 18.72
CA LYS A 89 2.88 -14.60 18.71
C LYS A 89 2.14 -13.67 19.68
N MET A 90 2.67 -13.45 20.86
CA MET A 90 2.09 -12.51 21.83
C MET A 90 2.08 -11.07 21.26
N ALA A 91 3.19 -10.64 20.67
CA ALA A 91 3.29 -9.32 20.06
C ALA A 91 2.34 -9.17 18.86
N GLU A 92 2.23 -10.17 18.00
CA GLU A 92 1.27 -10.18 16.89
C GLU A 92 -0.17 -10.05 17.39
N GLN A 93 -0.56 -10.83 18.39
CA GLN A 93 -1.92 -10.79 18.98
C GLN A 93 -2.22 -9.42 19.59
N GLU A 94 -1.26 -8.84 20.33
CA GLU A 94 -1.42 -7.51 20.90
C GLU A 94 -1.62 -6.44 19.81
N ILE A 95 -0.76 -6.42 18.78
CA ILE A 95 -0.90 -5.47 17.67
C ILE A 95 -2.20 -5.67 16.90
N LEU A 96 -2.66 -6.91 16.69
CA LEU A 96 -3.94 -7.19 16.03
C LEU A 96 -5.15 -6.69 16.84
N SER A 97 -5.05 -6.62 18.15
CA SER A 97 -6.11 -6.11 19.02
C SER A 97 -6.18 -4.58 19.07
N LEU A 98 -5.05 -3.88 18.81
CA LEU A 98 -4.98 -2.43 18.86
C LEU A 98 -5.71 -1.79 17.68
N ARG A 99 -6.27 -0.58 17.92
CA ARG A 99 -6.78 0.26 16.83
C ARG A 99 -5.60 0.78 16.02
N VAL A 100 -5.79 0.83 14.69
CA VAL A 100 -4.69 1.22 13.79
C VAL A 100 -4.11 2.58 14.12
N LYS A 101 -4.93 3.56 14.50
CA LYS A 101 -4.48 4.89 14.92
C LYS A 101 -3.57 4.89 16.16
N ASP A 102 -3.70 3.86 17.01
CA ASP A 102 -2.95 3.75 18.25
C ASP A 102 -1.63 2.96 18.08
N ILE A 103 -1.43 2.38 16.89
CA ILE A 103 -0.22 1.62 16.56
C ILE A 103 0.90 2.60 16.19
N ASP A 104 1.78 2.87 17.15
CA ASP A 104 2.98 3.69 16.94
C ASP A 104 4.25 2.87 17.17
N PRO A 105 4.97 2.50 16.08
CA PRO A 105 6.23 1.76 16.21
C PRO A 105 7.30 2.51 17.05
N LYS A 106 7.31 3.84 17.03
CA LYS A 106 8.27 4.65 17.80
C LYS A 106 8.10 4.43 19.31
N LYS A 107 6.86 4.35 19.79
CA LYS A 107 6.54 4.10 21.18
C LYS A 107 7.15 2.80 21.71
N PHE A 108 7.01 1.73 20.94
CA PHE A 108 7.55 0.42 21.32
C PHE A 108 9.08 0.38 21.27
N ARG A 109 9.71 1.05 20.28
CA ARG A 109 11.17 1.19 20.21
C ARG A 109 11.74 1.95 21.41
N THR A 110 11.11 3.05 21.78
CA THR A 110 11.50 3.81 22.97
C THR A 110 11.39 2.96 24.23
N ALA A 111 10.31 2.18 24.36
CA ALA A 111 10.13 1.25 25.47
C ALA A 111 11.23 0.18 25.49
N ALA A 112 11.59 -0.41 24.34
CA ALA A 112 12.69 -1.38 24.23
C ALA A 112 14.01 -0.77 24.69
N GLY A 113 14.34 0.45 24.26
CA GLY A 113 15.55 1.18 24.68
C GLY A 113 15.61 1.46 26.18
N LEU A 114 14.48 1.79 26.80
CA LEU A 114 14.40 1.95 28.25
C LEU A 114 14.67 0.63 28.98
N ARG A 115 14.13 -0.49 28.51
CA ARG A 115 14.37 -1.82 29.10
C ARG A 115 15.81 -2.28 28.91
N ALA A 116 16.44 -1.93 27.77
CA ALA A 116 17.86 -2.18 27.54
C ALA A 116 18.75 -1.45 28.57
N LYS A 117 18.44 -0.16 28.83
CA LYS A 117 19.15 0.63 29.85
C LYS A 117 18.96 0.06 31.25
N GLU A 118 17.74 -0.36 31.58
CA GLU A 118 17.43 -0.99 32.87
C GLU A 118 18.20 -2.29 33.06
N ALA A 119 18.21 -3.16 32.04
CA ALA A 119 18.93 -4.44 32.06
C ALA A 119 20.44 -4.22 32.34
N ARG A 120 21.05 -3.26 31.62
CA ARG A 120 22.48 -2.91 31.85
C ARG A 120 22.74 -2.39 33.26
N ARG A 121 21.83 -1.58 33.81
CA ARG A 121 21.95 -1.07 35.17
C ARG A 121 21.91 -2.21 36.20
N LEU A 122 20.91 -3.10 36.10
CA LEU A 122 20.75 -4.24 36.99
C LEU A 122 21.93 -5.22 36.90
N GLN A 123 22.45 -5.45 35.69
CA GLN A 123 23.64 -6.28 35.49
C GLN A 123 24.86 -5.69 36.20
N LYS A 124 25.08 -4.36 36.10
CA LYS A 124 26.17 -3.69 36.83
C LYS A 124 26.02 -3.74 38.36
N GLN A 125 24.79 -3.84 38.86
CA GLN A 125 24.48 -3.98 40.29
C GLN A 125 24.59 -5.44 40.79
N GLY A 126 24.84 -6.41 39.88
CA GLY A 126 24.90 -7.84 40.21
C GLY A 126 23.53 -8.52 40.30
N ASP A 127 22.43 -7.82 40.05
CA ASP A 127 21.09 -8.41 39.99
C ASP A 127 20.83 -9.07 38.62
N ILE A 128 21.40 -10.27 38.47
CA ILE A 128 21.30 -11.04 37.22
C ILE A 128 19.85 -11.45 36.94
N LYS A 129 19.05 -11.79 37.95
CA LYS A 129 17.64 -12.18 37.77
C LYS A 129 16.77 -11.01 37.30
N GLY A 130 17.02 -9.83 37.86
CA GLY A 130 16.37 -8.58 37.41
C GLY A 130 16.78 -8.21 35.99
N ALA A 131 18.08 -8.32 35.67
CA ALA A 131 18.61 -8.07 34.34
C ALA A 131 17.99 -9.00 33.26
N ILE A 132 17.85 -10.29 33.55
CA ILE A 132 17.16 -11.25 32.65
C ILE A 132 15.71 -10.83 32.42
N ARG A 133 14.97 -10.47 33.46
CA ARG A 133 13.57 -9.99 33.33
C ARG A 133 13.47 -8.76 32.46
N ALA A 134 14.35 -7.77 32.67
CA ALA A 134 14.42 -6.57 31.85
C ALA A 134 14.77 -6.88 30.38
N LYS A 135 15.69 -7.81 30.13
CA LYS A 135 16.04 -8.29 28.78
C LYS A 135 14.89 -9.03 28.09
N ARG A 136 14.11 -9.82 28.79
CA ARG A 136 12.90 -10.44 28.23
C ARG A 136 11.86 -9.40 27.85
N GLN A 137 11.70 -8.34 28.66
CA GLN A 137 10.82 -7.22 28.32
C GLN A 137 11.36 -6.41 27.13
N GLU A 138 12.68 -6.21 27.02
CA GLU A 138 13.32 -5.60 25.84
C GLU A 138 13.01 -6.39 24.58
N LEU A 139 13.16 -7.71 24.62
CA LEU A 139 12.83 -8.60 23.50
C LEU A 139 11.35 -8.48 23.11
N TYR A 140 10.44 -8.47 24.08
CA TYR A 140 9.01 -8.33 23.82
C TYR A 140 8.67 -6.99 23.17
N GLN A 141 9.21 -5.87 23.70
CA GLN A 141 9.01 -4.55 23.11
C GLN A 141 9.61 -4.44 21.70
N THR A 142 10.71 -5.15 21.45
CA THR A 142 11.33 -5.24 20.11
C THR A 142 10.41 -6.01 19.14
N CYS A 143 9.80 -7.11 19.58
CA CYS A 143 8.82 -7.84 18.78
C CYS A 143 7.60 -6.94 18.48
N LEU A 144 7.08 -6.22 19.47
CA LEU A 144 5.98 -5.27 19.28
C LEU A 144 6.34 -4.17 18.27
N ALA A 145 7.56 -3.61 18.33
CA ALA A 145 8.01 -2.58 17.40
C ALA A 145 8.06 -3.09 15.95
N ILE A 146 8.53 -4.32 15.76
CA ILE A 146 8.61 -4.96 14.44
C ILE A 146 7.21 -5.26 13.90
N GLU A 147 6.33 -5.85 14.72
CA GLU A 147 4.96 -6.15 14.30
C GLU A 147 4.13 -4.88 14.06
N ALA A 148 4.31 -3.85 14.89
CA ALA A 148 3.69 -2.53 14.69
C ALA A 148 4.10 -1.90 13.35
N LYS A 149 5.40 -1.96 12.99
CA LYS A 149 5.88 -1.49 11.69
C LYS A 149 5.20 -2.24 10.54
N LYS A 150 5.18 -3.58 10.58
CA LYS A 150 4.50 -4.41 9.58
C LYS A 150 3.02 -4.05 9.45
N ALA A 151 2.34 -3.83 10.59
CA ALA A 151 0.93 -3.45 10.61
C ALA A 151 0.67 -2.10 9.94
N VAL A 152 1.50 -1.08 10.22
CA VAL A 152 1.39 0.26 9.62
C VAL A 152 1.68 0.22 8.12
N GLU A 153 2.70 -0.51 7.69
CA GLU A 153 3.01 -0.68 6.27
C GLU A 153 1.89 -1.40 5.50
N ALA A 154 1.34 -2.46 6.10
CA ALA A 154 0.22 -3.17 5.52
C ALA A 154 -1.02 -2.29 5.43
N TRP A 155 -1.32 -1.49 6.46
CA TRP A 155 -2.40 -0.50 6.43
C TRP A 155 -2.23 0.53 5.31
N LYS A 156 -1.02 1.09 5.14
CA LYS A 156 -0.72 2.02 4.04
C LYS A 156 -0.96 1.39 2.67
N LYS A 157 -0.61 0.11 2.51
CA LYS A 157 -0.88 -0.66 1.28
C LYS A 157 -2.38 -0.86 1.05
N ASP A 158 -3.14 -1.15 2.12
CA ASP A 158 -4.59 -1.32 2.06
C ASP A 158 -5.27 -0.01 1.64
N VAL A 159 -4.92 1.12 2.27
CA VAL A 159 -5.44 2.45 1.91
C VAL A 159 -5.11 2.82 0.45
N LYS A 160 -3.86 2.57 0.03
CA LYS A 160 -3.45 2.81 -1.36
C LYS A 160 -4.25 1.95 -2.35
N PHE A 161 -4.55 0.71 -2.00
CA PHE A 161 -5.37 -0.18 -2.80
C PHE A 161 -6.82 0.33 -2.91
N PHE A 162 -7.44 0.72 -1.80
CA PHE A 162 -8.80 1.28 -1.80
C PHE A 162 -8.90 2.58 -2.61
N ASN A 163 -7.93 3.48 -2.46
CA ASN A 163 -7.86 4.69 -3.25
C ASN A 163 -7.74 4.42 -4.76
N LYS A 164 -7.06 3.34 -5.13
CA LYS A 164 -7.00 2.88 -6.54
C LYS A 164 -8.34 2.32 -7.00
N LEU A 165 -9.03 1.53 -6.18
CA LEU A 165 -10.34 0.95 -6.53
C LEU A 165 -11.40 2.04 -6.77
N VAL A 166 -11.37 3.11 -5.98
CA VAL A 166 -12.25 4.28 -6.19
C VAL A 166 -11.89 5.02 -7.49
N GLY A 167 -10.72 4.71 -8.11
CA GLY A 167 -10.25 5.28 -9.37
C GLY A 167 -10.96 4.74 -10.62
N LYS A 168 -11.35 5.63 -11.56
CA LYS A 168 -12.15 5.33 -12.76
C LYS A 168 -11.63 4.12 -13.58
N ASN A 169 -10.32 3.93 -13.68
CA ASN A 169 -9.73 2.94 -14.60
C ASN A 169 -9.63 1.51 -14.04
N GLN A 170 -9.97 1.29 -12.77
CA GLN A 170 -9.83 -0.04 -12.15
C GLN A 170 -11.18 -0.74 -11.96
N ILE A 171 -12.25 0.02 -12.01
CA ILE A 171 -13.63 -0.46 -11.86
C ILE A 171 -14.25 -0.80 -13.22
N GLU A 172 -13.73 -0.21 -14.31
CA GLU A 172 -14.22 -0.50 -15.66
C GLU A 172 -14.08 -2.00 -15.95
N GLY A 173 -15.23 -2.62 -16.24
CA GLY A 173 -15.34 -4.01 -16.63
C GLY A 173 -15.55 -5.02 -15.50
N LEU A 174 -15.70 -4.60 -14.24
CA LEU A 174 -16.24 -5.47 -13.20
C LEU A 174 -17.76 -5.57 -13.36
N SER A 175 -18.33 -6.76 -13.12
CA SER A 175 -19.78 -6.89 -13.08
C SER A 175 -20.36 -6.01 -11.97
N THR A 176 -21.56 -5.51 -12.22
CA THR A 176 -22.26 -4.55 -11.34
C THR A 176 -22.38 -5.09 -9.91
N ASP A 177 -22.60 -6.38 -9.77
CA ASP A 177 -22.84 -7.03 -8.48
C ASP A 177 -21.61 -6.98 -7.57
N TYR A 178 -20.40 -7.22 -8.13
CA TYR A 178 -19.16 -7.08 -7.38
C TYR A 178 -18.88 -5.62 -7.01
N LEU A 179 -19.18 -4.69 -7.91
CA LEU A 179 -18.99 -3.26 -7.66
C LEU A 179 -19.82 -2.78 -6.49
N VAL A 180 -21.11 -3.15 -6.45
CA VAL A 180 -22.03 -2.80 -5.36
C VAL A 180 -21.53 -3.34 -4.03
N THR A 181 -21.14 -4.59 -4.02
CA THR A 181 -20.68 -5.25 -2.80
C THR A 181 -19.38 -4.62 -2.29
N ILE A 182 -18.43 -4.34 -3.19
CA ILE A 182 -17.18 -3.63 -2.84
C ILE A 182 -17.49 -2.24 -2.31
N GLN A 183 -18.37 -1.49 -3.00
CA GLN A 183 -18.76 -0.16 -2.56
C GLN A 183 -19.39 -0.18 -1.18
N ARG A 184 -20.33 -1.08 -0.93
CA ARG A 184 -20.99 -1.24 0.37
C ARG A 184 -19.99 -1.53 1.49
N LEU A 185 -18.98 -2.39 1.23
CA LEU A 185 -17.91 -2.64 2.19
C LEU A 185 -17.06 -1.39 2.45
N LEU A 186 -16.66 -0.67 1.40
CA LEU A 186 -15.88 0.56 1.53
C LEU A 186 -16.66 1.65 2.29
N GLU A 187 -17.93 1.82 1.99
CA GLU A 187 -18.81 2.76 2.71
C GLU A 187 -18.99 2.37 4.18
N ASN A 188 -19.14 1.08 4.49
CA ASN A 188 -19.18 0.58 5.86
C ASN A 188 -17.87 0.81 6.63
N MET A 189 -16.76 0.90 5.93
CA MET A 189 -15.47 1.32 6.49
C MET A 189 -15.31 2.86 6.58
N GLY A 190 -16.28 3.64 6.11
CA GLY A 190 -16.22 5.09 6.07
C GLY A 190 -15.31 5.65 4.98
N ILE A 191 -14.99 4.85 3.97
CA ILE A 191 -14.22 5.27 2.80
C ILE A 191 -15.23 5.82 1.77
N SER A 192 -15.08 7.10 1.40
CA SER A 192 -15.97 7.72 0.43
C SER A 192 -15.76 7.13 -0.96
N THR A 193 -16.84 6.63 -1.55
CA THR A 193 -16.89 6.12 -2.91
C THR A 193 -17.53 7.11 -3.88
N SER A 194 -18.02 8.26 -3.37
CA SER A 194 -18.61 9.30 -4.19
C SER A 194 -17.55 9.99 -5.04
N ARG A 195 -17.53 9.71 -6.34
CA ARG A 195 -16.86 10.53 -7.34
C ARG A 195 -17.86 11.42 -8.02
N GLN A 196 -17.52 12.69 -8.18
CA GLN A 196 -18.14 13.55 -9.18
C GLN A 196 -17.79 12.98 -10.57
N LEU A 197 -18.68 12.21 -11.13
CA LEU A 197 -18.72 11.94 -12.56
C LEU A 197 -19.13 13.29 -13.20
N GLY A 198 -18.28 13.84 -14.06
CA GLY A 198 -18.29 15.16 -14.66
C GLY A 198 -19.63 15.86 -14.84
N GLU A 199 -19.57 17.18 -14.98
CA GLU A 199 -20.71 18.12 -15.09
C GLU A 199 -21.87 17.53 -15.91
N GLY A 200 -22.99 17.26 -15.24
CA GLY A 200 -24.28 16.97 -15.86
C GLY A 200 -25.04 15.75 -15.35
N HIS A 201 -24.45 14.73 -14.79
CA HIS A 201 -25.15 13.55 -14.29
C HIS A 201 -24.56 13.12 -12.93
N GLN A 202 -25.07 13.74 -11.88
CA GLN A 202 -24.92 13.26 -10.50
C GLN A 202 -25.94 12.13 -10.21
N LEU A 203 -25.87 11.06 -10.94
CA LEU A 203 -26.32 9.80 -10.37
C LEU A 203 -25.19 9.36 -9.46
N SER A 204 -25.43 9.38 -8.16
CA SER A 204 -24.50 8.73 -7.23
C SER A 204 -24.31 7.31 -7.74
N LEU A 205 -23.12 6.76 -7.65
CA LEU A 205 -22.86 5.36 -8.02
C LEU A 205 -23.92 4.45 -7.36
N ARG A 206 -24.43 4.84 -6.20
CA ARG A 206 -25.55 4.23 -5.49
C ARG A 206 -26.86 4.25 -6.29
N GLU A 207 -27.28 5.39 -6.85
CA GLU A 207 -28.52 5.49 -7.62
C GLU A 207 -28.40 4.79 -8.97
N PHE A 208 -27.25 4.85 -9.62
CA PHE A 208 -26.96 4.07 -10.82
C PHE A 208 -27.03 2.57 -10.53
N LEU A 209 -26.51 2.13 -9.41
CA LEU A 209 -26.51 0.73 -9.02
C LEU A 209 -27.89 0.27 -8.55
N GLU A 210 -28.64 1.09 -7.82
CA GLU A 210 -30.04 0.80 -7.46
C GLU A 210 -30.94 0.70 -8.70
N SER A 211 -30.65 1.46 -9.76
CA SER A 211 -31.39 1.36 -11.04
C SER A 211 -31.11 0.08 -11.84
N LEU A 212 -29.95 -0.55 -11.63
CA LEU A 212 -29.57 -1.82 -12.26
C LEU A 212 -30.02 -3.05 -11.46
N PHE A 213 -30.44 -2.88 -10.19
CA PHE A 213 -30.73 -3.96 -9.24
C PHE A 213 -32.06 -4.69 -9.41
N ASN A 214 -32.88 -4.34 -10.39
CA ASN A 214 -34.12 -5.09 -10.66
C ASN A 214 -33.90 -6.44 -11.38
N GLN A 215 -32.65 -6.91 -11.47
CA GLN A 215 -32.34 -8.25 -12.02
C GLN A 215 -31.60 -9.07 -10.96
N GLU A 216 -32.24 -10.15 -10.52
CA GLU A 216 -31.70 -11.15 -9.60
C GLU A 216 -30.42 -11.79 -10.14
N LYS A 217 -29.26 -11.33 -9.69
CA LYS A 217 -28.00 -12.05 -9.83
C LYS A 217 -27.38 -12.29 -8.46
N THR A 218 -26.97 -13.53 -8.25
CA THR A 218 -26.37 -13.98 -6.98
C THR A 218 -24.92 -13.48 -6.87
N VAL A 219 -24.73 -12.41 -6.12
CA VAL A 219 -23.38 -11.99 -5.66
C VAL A 219 -22.87 -13.00 -4.64
N PRO A 220 -21.56 -13.37 -4.67
CA PRO A 220 -21.01 -14.23 -3.63
C PRO A 220 -21.28 -13.61 -2.25
N PRO A 221 -21.83 -14.39 -1.31
CA PRO A 221 -22.21 -13.87 -0.01
C PRO A 221 -20.98 -13.38 0.74
N ILE A 222 -21.04 -12.15 1.23
CA ILE A 222 -20.11 -11.68 2.25
C ILE A 222 -20.47 -12.42 3.53
N ASP A 223 -19.47 -12.75 4.35
CA ASP A 223 -19.73 -13.24 5.71
C ASP A 223 -20.63 -12.23 6.44
N PRO A 224 -21.89 -12.60 6.79
CA PRO A 224 -22.82 -11.69 7.44
C PRO A 224 -22.30 -11.15 8.78
N SER A 225 -21.44 -11.91 9.45
CA SER A 225 -20.84 -11.51 10.72
C SER A 225 -19.81 -10.40 10.52
N LEU A 226 -19.04 -10.44 9.45
CA LEU A 226 -18.10 -9.39 9.08
C LEU A 226 -18.85 -8.10 8.70
N GLU A 227 -19.86 -8.22 7.87
CA GLU A 227 -20.67 -7.07 7.46
C GLU A 227 -21.34 -6.39 8.65
N GLN A 228 -21.95 -7.16 9.55
CA GLN A 228 -22.57 -6.63 10.75
C GLN A 228 -21.55 -5.92 11.67
N ARG A 229 -20.35 -6.46 11.82
CA ARG A 229 -19.28 -5.82 12.61
C ARG A 229 -18.86 -4.49 11.99
N LEU A 230 -18.74 -4.40 10.67
CA LEU A 230 -18.40 -3.17 9.96
C LEU A 230 -19.50 -2.11 10.10
N ILE A 231 -20.77 -2.53 9.94
CA ILE A 231 -21.93 -1.65 10.13
C ILE A 231 -21.97 -1.10 11.56
N ASN A 232 -21.82 -1.93 12.55
CA ASN A 232 -21.82 -1.53 13.96
C ASN A 232 -20.69 -0.56 14.25
N HIS A 233 -19.50 -0.81 13.71
CA HIS A 233 -18.35 0.06 13.90
C HIS A 233 -18.58 1.45 13.29
N ARG A 234 -19.14 1.52 12.08
CA ARG A 234 -19.52 2.78 11.44
C ARG A 234 -20.57 3.57 12.23
N MET A 235 -21.58 2.90 12.77
CA MET A 235 -22.62 3.54 13.59
C MET A 235 -22.04 4.19 14.86
N ILE A 236 -21.02 3.58 15.48
CA ILE A 236 -20.35 4.12 16.66
C ILE A 236 -19.53 5.37 16.32
N PHE A 237 -18.97 5.47 15.12
CA PHE A 237 -18.05 6.54 14.71
C PHE A 237 -18.62 7.47 13.64
N ALA A 238 -19.94 7.58 13.52
CA ALA A 238 -20.63 8.33 12.46
C ALA A 238 -20.28 9.85 12.41
N ASN A 239 -19.71 10.41 13.48
CA ASN A 239 -19.42 11.85 13.57
C ASN A 239 -17.96 12.18 13.18
N ASN A 240 -17.67 12.35 11.89
CA ASN A 240 -16.41 12.90 11.33
C ASN A 240 -15.10 12.18 11.66
N LYS A 241 -15.14 11.01 12.28
CA LYS A 241 -13.94 10.19 12.48
C LYS A 241 -13.75 9.25 11.32
N LYS A 242 -12.52 8.85 11.02
CA LYS A 242 -12.22 7.86 10.00
C LYS A 242 -12.43 6.44 10.57
N PRO A 243 -13.59 5.79 10.34
CA PRO A 243 -13.92 4.52 10.98
C PRO A 243 -12.87 3.44 10.71
N PHE A 244 -12.25 3.48 9.53
CA PHE A 244 -11.20 2.54 9.13
C PHE A 244 -9.94 2.63 10.02
N GLU A 245 -9.58 3.83 10.48
CA GLU A 245 -8.44 4.05 11.40
C GLU A 245 -8.80 3.68 12.86
N GLU A 246 -10.08 3.73 13.21
CA GLU A 246 -10.58 3.38 14.53
C GLU A 246 -10.83 1.87 14.72
N MET A 247 -10.83 1.10 13.64
CA MET A 247 -10.97 -0.35 13.68
C MET A 247 -9.75 -1.01 14.34
N SER A 248 -9.97 -2.15 15.00
CA SER A 248 -8.85 -3.02 15.37
C SER A 248 -8.11 -3.49 14.12
N ARG A 249 -6.81 -3.70 14.24
CA ARG A 249 -6.01 -4.18 13.10
C ARG A 249 -6.52 -5.52 12.56
N SER A 250 -7.04 -6.37 13.41
CA SER A 250 -7.65 -7.65 13.00
C SER A 250 -8.85 -7.44 12.07
N LEU A 251 -9.83 -6.64 12.49
CA LEU A 251 -11.04 -6.36 11.69
C LEU A 251 -10.68 -5.66 10.37
N GLN A 252 -9.73 -4.74 10.42
CA GLN A 252 -9.26 -4.03 9.24
C GLN A 252 -8.61 -4.98 8.22
N LYS A 253 -7.76 -5.91 8.66
CA LYS A 253 -7.12 -6.92 7.82
C LYS A 253 -8.16 -7.81 7.15
N GLU A 254 -9.16 -8.26 7.90
CA GLU A 254 -10.25 -9.11 7.43
C GLU A 254 -11.10 -8.38 6.37
N ALA A 255 -11.50 -7.15 6.64
CA ALA A 255 -12.26 -6.33 5.71
C ALA A 255 -11.47 -6.03 4.41
N ALA A 256 -10.20 -5.70 4.54
CA ALA A 256 -9.33 -5.46 3.37
C ALA A 256 -9.15 -6.73 2.52
N GLN A 257 -9.08 -7.89 3.15
CA GLN A 257 -9.00 -9.17 2.45
C GLN A 257 -10.30 -9.48 1.71
N ALA A 258 -11.46 -9.28 2.33
CA ALA A 258 -12.77 -9.47 1.69
C ALA A 258 -12.92 -8.60 0.42
N VAL A 259 -12.53 -7.33 0.47
CA VAL A 259 -12.54 -6.44 -0.71
C VAL A 259 -11.60 -6.96 -1.81
N ARG A 260 -10.40 -7.44 -1.46
CA ARG A 260 -9.46 -8.01 -2.45
C ARG A 260 -10.01 -9.25 -3.11
N ASP A 261 -10.65 -10.12 -2.35
CA ASP A 261 -11.18 -11.40 -2.86
C ASP A 261 -12.36 -11.15 -3.80
N LEU A 262 -13.26 -10.22 -3.46
CA LEU A 262 -14.33 -9.77 -4.35
C LEU A 262 -13.78 -9.15 -5.63
N TYR A 263 -12.78 -8.29 -5.53
CA TYR A 263 -12.15 -7.68 -6.71
C TYR A 263 -11.52 -8.74 -7.64
N ARG A 264 -10.81 -9.71 -7.07
CA ARG A 264 -10.20 -10.82 -7.84
C ARG A 264 -11.25 -11.71 -8.49
N ALA A 265 -12.32 -12.02 -7.76
CA ALA A 265 -13.42 -12.84 -8.27
C ALA A 265 -14.11 -12.13 -9.44
N GLY A 266 -14.46 -10.86 -9.31
CA GLY A 266 -15.07 -10.09 -10.38
C GLY A 266 -14.18 -9.95 -11.63
N ARG A 267 -12.87 -9.78 -11.43
CA ARG A 267 -11.92 -9.77 -12.57
C ARG A 267 -11.81 -11.11 -13.27
N LYS A 268 -11.83 -12.21 -12.54
CA LYS A 268 -11.79 -13.56 -13.12
C LYS A 268 -13.05 -13.84 -13.92
N GLU A 269 -14.23 -13.49 -13.42
CA GLU A 269 -15.51 -13.63 -14.13
C GLU A 269 -15.51 -12.84 -15.43
N GLN A 270 -15.05 -11.59 -15.41
CA GLN A 270 -14.91 -10.77 -16.61
C GLN A 270 -14.02 -11.41 -17.68
N GLN A 271 -12.90 -12.02 -17.27
CA GLN A 271 -12.00 -12.70 -18.21
C GLN A 271 -12.68 -13.90 -18.87
N ILE A 272 -13.48 -14.66 -18.13
CA ILE A 272 -14.24 -15.79 -18.65
C ILE A 272 -15.29 -15.29 -19.65
N LEU A 273 -16.10 -14.31 -19.29
CA LEU A 273 -17.13 -13.72 -20.15
C LEU A 273 -16.55 -13.14 -21.45
N ASN A 274 -15.44 -12.44 -21.37
CA ASN A 274 -14.76 -11.90 -22.55
C ASN A 274 -14.26 -13.03 -23.47
N GLY A 275 -13.80 -14.14 -22.92
CA GLY A 275 -13.38 -15.33 -23.68
C GLY A 275 -14.55 -16.01 -24.38
N GLU A 276 -15.66 -16.21 -23.69
CA GLU A 276 -16.89 -16.80 -24.25
C GLU A 276 -17.49 -15.92 -25.34
N GLN A 277 -17.60 -14.60 -25.10
CA GLN A 277 -18.07 -13.64 -26.09
C GLN A 277 -17.20 -13.60 -27.34
N ALA A 278 -15.88 -13.68 -27.20
CA ALA A 278 -14.95 -13.73 -28.32
C ALA A 278 -15.12 -15.03 -29.14
N GLN A 279 -15.36 -16.17 -28.48
CA GLN A 279 -15.62 -17.44 -29.14
C GLN A 279 -16.96 -17.42 -29.88
N GLU A 280 -18.01 -16.87 -29.27
CA GLU A 280 -19.32 -16.73 -29.86
C GLU A 280 -19.29 -15.80 -31.08
N LEU A 281 -18.62 -14.67 -30.99
CA LEU A 281 -18.41 -13.73 -32.09
C LEU A 281 -17.66 -14.41 -33.24
N SER A 282 -16.60 -15.14 -32.93
CA SER A 282 -15.82 -15.90 -33.92
C SER A 282 -16.70 -16.95 -34.68
N LYS A 283 -17.57 -17.62 -33.94
CA LYS A 283 -18.53 -18.58 -34.51
C LYS A 283 -19.51 -17.90 -35.45
N VAL A 284 -20.14 -16.79 -35.01
CA VAL A 284 -21.10 -16.03 -35.83
C VAL A 284 -20.43 -15.46 -37.07
N VAL A 285 -19.21 -14.93 -36.98
CA VAL A 285 -18.45 -14.45 -38.14
C VAL A 285 -18.16 -15.62 -39.12
N GLY A 286 -17.81 -16.79 -38.59
CA GLY A 286 -17.60 -17.98 -39.39
C GLY A 286 -18.86 -18.45 -40.16
N GLU A 287 -19.99 -18.45 -39.48
CA GLU A 287 -21.30 -18.83 -40.10
C GLU A 287 -21.72 -17.80 -41.15
N LEU A 288 -21.59 -16.51 -40.90
CA LEU A 288 -21.86 -15.44 -41.88
C LEU A 288 -20.95 -15.54 -43.09
N SER A 289 -19.67 -15.78 -42.89
CA SER A 289 -18.70 -15.96 -43.94
C SER A 289 -19.05 -17.18 -44.81
N GLY A 290 -19.43 -18.30 -44.21
CA GLY A 290 -19.91 -19.50 -44.93
C GLY A 290 -21.18 -19.25 -45.77
N ALA A 291 -22.15 -18.53 -45.20
CA ALA A 291 -23.39 -18.17 -45.89
C ALA A 291 -23.14 -17.24 -47.09
N ILE A 292 -22.22 -16.26 -46.95
CA ILE A 292 -21.84 -15.35 -48.05
C ILE A 292 -21.15 -16.12 -49.18
N VAL A 293 -20.25 -17.06 -48.86
CA VAL A 293 -19.57 -17.90 -49.85
C VAL A 293 -20.54 -18.79 -50.58
N GLN A 294 -21.48 -19.44 -49.89
CA GLN A 294 -22.52 -20.26 -50.51
C GLN A 294 -23.43 -19.43 -51.43
N ASN A 295 -23.84 -18.22 -51.00
CA ASN A 295 -24.66 -17.34 -51.83
C ASN A 295 -23.92 -16.85 -53.09
N ALA A 296 -22.62 -16.58 -52.96
CA ALA A 296 -21.78 -16.21 -54.10
C ALA A 296 -21.54 -17.36 -55.06
N GLN A 297 -21.38 -18.59 -54.56
CA GLN A 297 -21.26 -19.80 -55.36
C GLN A 297 -22.56 -20.11 -56.14
N SER A 298 -23.73 -19.80 -55.57
CA SER A 298 -25.01 -19.98 -56.25
C SER A 298 -25.23 -18.95 -57.39
N ARG A 299 -24.50 -17.81 -57.36
CA ARG A 299 -24.56 -16.76 -58.40
C ARG A 299 -23.51 -16.90 -59.50
N GLY A 300 -22.69 -17.92 -59.44
CA GLY A 300 -21.68 -18.21 -60.44
C GLY A 300 -20.25 -17.96 -59.96
N ARG A 301 -19.28 -18.74 -60.46
CA ARG A 301 -17.88 -18.72 -60.03
C ARG A 301 -17.15 -17.38 -60.20
N GLU A 302 -17.56 -16.55 -61.17
CA GLU A 302 -16.92 -15.25 -61.41
C GLU A 302 -17.24 -14.24 -60.30
N GLY A 303 -18.44 -14.27 -59.73
CA GLY A 303 -18.82 -13.41 -58.60
C GLY A 303 -18.05 -13.75 -57.34
N VAL A 304 -17.74 -15.01 -57.11
CA VAL A 304 -16.94 -15.46 -55.93
C VAL A 304 -15.50 -14.95 -56.04
N ARG A 305 -14.88 -15.10 -57.23
CA ARG A 305 -13.51 -14.66 -57.47
C ARG A 305 -13.32 -13.18 -57.28
N HIS A 306 -14.29 -12.38 -57.74
CA HIS A 306 -14.27 -10.94 -57.59
C HIS A 306 -14.43 -10.49 -56.12
N MET A 307 -15.23 -11.18 -55.31
CA MET A 307 -15.35 -10.92 -53.87
C MET A 307 -14.12 -11.34 -53.09
N GLU A 308 -13.46 -12.44 -53.47
CA GLU A 308 -12.23 -12.89 -52.82
C GLU A 308 -11.03 -11.98 -53.13
N GLU A 309 -10.95 -11.47 -54.35
CA GLU A 309 -9.81 -10.65 -54.81
C GLU A 309 -9.96 -9.14 -54.51
N THR A 310 -11.15 -8.58 -54.50
CA THR A 310 -11.39 -7.11 -54.43
C THR A 310 -12.20 -6.66 -53.20
N GLY A 311 -12.86 -7.55 -52.52
CA GLY A 311 -13.72 -7.22 -51.38
C GLY A 311 -12.98 -6.97 -50.07
N PRO A 312 -13.67 -6.37 -49.06
CA PRO A 312 -13.13 -6.23 -47.69
C PRO A 312 -12.70 -7.57 -47.09
N TRP A 313 -13.19 -8.69 -47.58
CA TRP A 313 -12.89 -10.04 -47.13
C TRP A 313 -11.56 -10.60 -47.65
N GLY A 314 -11.09 -10.21 -48.83
CA GLY A 314 -9.74 -10.54 -49.29
C GLY A 314 -8.66 -9.98 -48.35
N ARG A 315 -8.86 -8.76 -47.87
CA ARG A 315 -7.99 -8.09 -46.92
C ARG A 315 -8.04 -8.66 -45.49
N PHE A 316 -9.14 -9.32 -45.12
CA PHE A 316 -9.30 -9.94 -43.80
C PHE A 316 -8.64 -11.33 -43.71
N LYS A 317 -8.48 -12.04 -44.83
CA LYS A 317 -7.79 -13.33 -44.88
C LYS A 317 -6.25 -13.19 -44.87
N GLU A 318 -5.70 -12.04 -45.21
CA GLU A 318 -4.26 -11.77 -45.21
C GLU A 318 -3.72 -11.19 -43.87
N GLN A 319 -4.57 -10.90 -42.88
CA GLN A 319 -4.22 -10.56 -41.51
C GLN A 319 -4.44 -11.74 -40.56
#